data_a5cf776730621acd0acc8f226bf63243
#
_entry.id   a5cf776730621acd0acc8f226bf63243
#
_cell.length_a   1.000
_cell.length_b   1.000
_cell.length_c   1.000
_cell.angle_alpha   90.00
_cell.angle_beta   90.00
_cell.angle_gamma   90.00
#
_symmetry.space_group_name_H-M   'P 1'
#
loop_
_entity.id
_entity.type
_entity.pdbx_description
1 polymer ?
#
loop_
_entity_poly.entity_id
_entity_poly.type
_entity_poly.pdbx_seq_one_letter_code
_entity_poly.pdbx_strand_id
1 'polypeptide(L)'
;GNALEVTSTGFQLKSTSSGFNGSSASYVYMAIRRGPLAAPTDATKVFHVNQQNNADTFSVGFPTDLALVAKTGGSSSNAVVGSRLTGDDKFLVTSGTDAEASSSSIFTFDLQNSFKQGFSTSAENVSWLWGRAPSYFDCICYSGTGSNRTVSHNLGAVPEMMWIKCRSNTDNWAVFHKDTGATKVIFLNNDIAASTLSTRFNDTAPTSSVFTVGTDAEVNGSGRTYIAYLFASVDGVSKVGSYTGNGASTQTIDCGFSSGARFVLLKRTDATDEWYVFDSVWGIVSGNDPFLTMNTTNA
;
A
#
# COMPACT_ATOMS: atom_id res chain seq x y z
N GLY A 1 -0.94 19.13 21.45
CA GLY A 1 -1.64 18.24 20.52
C GLY A 1 -1.66 18.84 19.12
N ASN A 2 -1.71 18.02 18.08
CA ASN A 2 -1.76 18.49 16.70
C ASN A 2 -3.08 19.23 16.46
N ALA A 3 -3.01 20.45 15.97
CA ALA A 3 -4.18 21.27 15.69
C ALA A 3 -4.81 20.94 14.32
N LEU A 4 -4.02 20.36 13.39
CA LEU A 4 -4.40 20.04 12.03
C LEU A 4 -3.74 18.72 11.62
N GLU A 5 -4.45 17.92 10.83
CA GLU A 5 -3.98 16.69 10.20
C GLU A 5 -4.27 16.74 8.71
N VAL A 6 -3.33 16.31 7.86
CA VAL A 6 -3.55 16.17 6.42
C VAL A 6 -4.26 14.86 6.13
N THR A 7 -5.21 14.91 5.19
CA THR A 7 -5.96 13.75 4.73
C THR A 7 -5.65 13.44 3.26
N SER A 8 -6.16 12.35 2.72
CA SER A 8 -6.01 12.02 1.30
C SER A 8 -6.59 13.09 0.36
N THR A 9 -7.63 13.79 0.80
CA THR A 9 -8.38 14.77 0.00
C THR A 9 -8.24 16.21 0.47
N GLY A 10 -7.54 16.46 1.59
CA GLY A 10 -7.44 17.81 2.15
C GLY A 10 -6.79 17.81 3.53
N PHE A 11 -7.46 18.39 4.50
CA PHE A 11 -7.00 18.46 5.89
C PHE A 11 -8.18 18.37 6.86
N GLN A 12 -7.89 17.98 8.10
CA GLN A 12 -8.84 17.89 9.20
C GLN A 12 -8.35 18.75 10.37
N LEU A 13 -9.25 19.54 10.93
CA LEU A 13 -8.97 20.30 12.15
C LEU A 13 -9.17 19.40 13.37
N LYS A 14 -8.17 19.35 14.25
CA LYS A 14 -8.14 18.51 15.47
C LYS A 14 -8.26 19.32 16.74
N SER A 15 -8.66 20.57 16.65
CA SER A 15 -8.75 21.49 17.77
C SER A 15 -10.02 22.33 17.69
N THR A 16 -10.53 22.74 18.84
CA THR A 16 -11.65 23.68 18.98
C THR A 16 -11.20 25.12 19.17
N SER A 17 -9.91 25.43 18.95
CA SER A 17 -9.37 26.79 19.08
C SER A 17 -10.13 27.78 18.19
N SER A 18 -10.53 28.89 18.75
CA SER A 18 -11.24 29.94 18.03
C SER A 18 -10.41 30.58 16.91
N GLY A 19 -9.09 30.42 16.92
CA GLY A 19 -8.21 30.91 15.87
C GLY A 19 -8.38 30.22 14.52
N PHE A 20 -8.85 28.98 14.48
CA PHE A 20 -8.99 28.18 13.24
C PHE A 20 -10.14 27.16 13.24
N ASN A 21 -10.88 26.99 14.33
CA ASN A 21 -12.05 26.11 14.43
C ASN A 21 -13.05 26.56 15.51
N GLY A 22 -13.31 27.84 15.64
CA GLY A 22 -14.33 28.39 16.55
C GLY A 22 -15.74 28.05 16.05
N SER A 23 -16.64 27.76 16.98
CA SER A 23 -18.05 27.50 16.65
C SER A 23 -18.66 28.69 15.92
N SER A 24 -19.34 28.47 14.80
CA SER A 24 -20.00 29.47 13.97
C SER A 24 -19.10 30.56 13.37
N ALA A 25 -17.75 30.41 13.45
CA ALA A 25 -16.83 31.34 12.84
C ALA A 25 -16.56 30.95 11.37
N SER A 26 -16.34 31.95 10.52
CA SER A 26 -15.99 31.78 9.11
C SER A 26 -14.49 31.91 8.91
N TYR A 27 -13.92 31.03 8.12
CA TYR A 27 -12.50 30.97 7.80
C TYR A 27 -12.28 30.91 6.31
N VAL A 28 -11.19 31.46 5.84
CA VAL A 28 -10.68 31.28 4.49
C VAL A 28 -9.39 30.43 4.56
N TYR A 29 -9.16 29.62 3.58
CA TYR A 29 -7.94 28.81 3.54
C TYR A 29 -7.39 28.72 2.12
N MET A 30 -6.11 28.39 2.03
CA MET A 30 -5.45 27.93 0.81
C MET A 30 -4.77 26.60 1.12
N ALA A 31 -5.09 25.57 0.37
CA ALA A 31 -4.44 24.26 0.47
C ALA A 31 -3.80 23.92 -0.88
N ILE A 32 -2.54 23.46 -0.84
CA ILE A 32 -1.79 23.06 -2.03
C ILE A 32 -1.57 21.55 -1.95
N ARG A 33 -1.93 20.83 -3.02
CA ARG A 33 -1.74 19.39 -3.10
C ARG A 33 -0.26 19.05 -3.00
N ARG A 34 0.03 18.03 -2.21
CA ARG A 34 1.35 17.42 -2.11
C ARG A 34 1.60 16.43 -3.24
N GLY A 35 2.87 16.28 -3.62
CA GLY A 35 3.34 15.29 -4.60
C GLY A 35 3.33 15.79 -6.04
N PRO A 36 3.77 14.95 -6.99
CA PRO A 36 3.78 15.28 -8.42
C PRO A 36 2.39 15.65 -8.92
N LEU A 37 2.32 16.63 -9.83
CA LEU A 37 1.07 17.04 -10.49
C LEU A 37 0.81 16.28 -11.79
N ALA A 38 1.79 15.51 -12.28
CA ALA A 38 1.71 14.68 -13.46
C ALA A 38 2.10 13.23 -13.16
N ALA A 39 1.75 12.31 -14.05
CA ALA A 39 2.22 10.94 -13.99
C ALA A 39 3.76 10.90 -14.00
N PRO A 40 4.39 10.03 -13.21
CA PRO A 40 5.84 9.93 -13.16
C PRO A 40 6.38 9.37 -14.48
N THR A 41 7.54 9.87 -14.89
CA THR A 41 8.32 9.36 -16.04
C THR A 41 9.62 8.69 -15.58
N ASP A 42 9.89 8.69 -14.29
CA ASP A 42 11.09 8.13 -13.66
C ASP A 42 10.66 7.46 -12.36
N ALA A 43 10.83 6.14 -12.30
CA ALA A 43 10.46 5.32 -11.14
C ALA A 43 11.20 5.76 -9.86
N THR A 44 12.43 6.26 -9.96
CA THR A 44 13.23 6.71 -8.81
C THR A 44 12.67 7.94 -8.10
N LYS A 45 11.70 8.63 -8.71
CA LYS A 45 11.01 9.79 -8.13
C LYS A 45 9.78 9.42 -7.31
N VAL A 46 9.35 8.15 -7.36
CA VAL A 46 8.11 7.68 -6.72
C VAL A 46 8.25 6.33 -6.03
N PHE A 47 9.34 5.61 -6.27
CA PHE A 47 9.64 4.32 -5.66
C PHE A 47 11.11 4.22 -5.25
N HIS A 48 11.37 3.73 -4.04
CA HIS A 48 12.70 3.53 -3.50
C HIS A 48 12.78 2.22 -2.73
N VAL A 49 13.92 1.56 -2.83
CA VAL A 49 14.24 0.38 -2.02
C VAL A 49 15.49 0.68 -1.23
N ASN A 50 15.48 0.35 0.05
CA ASN A 50 16.66 0.44 0.91
C ASN A 50 16.81 -0.82 1.74
N GLN A 51 18.01 -1.37 1.77
CA GLN A 51 18.39 -2.46 2.67
C GLN A 51 19.34 -1.91 3.72
N GLN A 52 19.03 -2.13 4.98
CA GLN A 52 19.87 -1.68 6.09
C GLN A 52 19.62 -2.52 7.34
N ASN A 53 20.62 -2.54 8.19
CA ASN A 53 20.62 -3.26 9.47
C ASN A 53 20.58 -2.32 10.69
N ASN A 54 20.14 -1.10 10.51
CA ASN A 54 20.01 -0.11 11.57
C ASN A 54 18.74 0.76 11.40
N ALA A 55 18.42 1.52 12.43
CA ALA A 55 17.26 2.43 12.45
C ALA A 55 17.62 3.85 11.98
N ASP A 56 18.59 4.00 11.08
CA ASP A 56 19.04 5.30 10.61
C ASP A 56 18.09 5.91 9.56
N THR A 57 18.16 7.23 9.46
CA THR A 57 17.51 7.97 8.41
C THR A 57 18.31 7.85 7.11
N PHE A 58 17.62 7.56 6.01
CA PHE A 58 18.23 7.48 4.68
C PHE A 58 17.48 8.34 3.67
N SER A 59 18.19 8.76 2.63
CA SER A 59 17.62 9.58 1.56
C SER A 59 16.75 8.73 0.63
N VAL A 60 15.59 9.25 0.28
CA VAL A 60 14.61 8.62 -0.62
C VAL A 60 14.43 9.43 -1.89
N GLY A 61 14.57 10.76 -1.81
CA GLY A 61 14.41 11.68 -2.93
C GLY A 61 12.98 12.13 -3.19
N PHE A 62 12.00 11.61 -2.44
CA PHE A 62 10.59 12.03 -2.49
C PHE A 62 9.93 11.82 -1.12
N PRO A 63 8.79 12.46 -0.86
CA PRO A 63 8.00 12.20 0.34
C PRO A 63 7.35 10.81 0.29
N THR A 64 7.72 9.93 1.23
CA THR A 64 7.15 8.59 1.34
C THR A 64 5.71 8.64 1.85
N ASP A 65 4.78 7.98 1.19
CA ASP A 65 3.37 7.86 1.57
C ASP A 65 2.98 6.45 2.02
N LEU A 66 3.66 5.43 1.50
CA LEU A 66 3.55 4.03 1.90
C LEU A 66 4.96 3.47 2.15
N ALA A 67 5.12 2.81 3.27
CA ALA A 67 6.30 2.00 3.57
C ALA A 67 5.87 0.55 3.84
N LEU A 68 6.50 -0.37 3.13
CA LEU A 68 6.45 -1.80 3.39
C LEU A 68 7.84 -2.20 3.87
N VAL A 69 7.97 -2.77 5.06
CA VAL A 69 9.25 -3.14 5.64
C VAL A 69 9.22 -4.59 6.09
N ALA A 70 10.22 -5.35 5.69
CA ALA A 70 10.38 -6.74 6.07
C ALA A 70 11.82 -7.01 6.55
N LYS A 71 11.98 -8.01 7.41
CA LYS A 71 13.30 -8.52 7.78
C LYS A 71 13.78 -9.52 6.74
N THR A 72 15.06 -9.46 6.42
CA THR A 72 15.74 -10.35 5.46
C THR A 72 16.69 -11.34 6.11
N GLY A 73 16.83 -11.29 7.44
CA GLY A 73 17.69 -12.20 8.19
C GLY A 73 17.30 -12.29 9.68
N GLY A 74 17.75 -13.36 10.34
CA GLY A 74 17.49 -13.59 11.75
C GLY A 74 16.22 -14.38 12.03
N SER A 75 15.57 -14.12 13.18
CA SER A 75 14.32 -14.79 13.54
C SER A 75 13.19 -14.37 12.61
N SER A 76 12.32 -15.30 12.24
CA SER A 76 11.09 -15.06 11.47
C SER A 76 10.35 -13.83 11.98
N SER A 77 9.97 -12.94 11.06
CA SER A 77 9.28 -11.71 11.38
C SER A 77 8.28 -11.37 10.29
N ASN A 78 7.17 -10.80 10.69
CA ASN A 78 6.16 -10.31 9.74
C ASN A 78 6.67 -9.10 8.96
N ALA A 79 6.29 -8.99 7.70
CA ALA A 79 6.36 -7.72 7.00
C ALA A 79 5.29 -6.76 7.56
N VAL A 80 5.64 -5.49 7.68
CA VAL A 80 4.76 -4.46 8.22
C VAL A 80 4.57 -3.32 7.24
N VAL A 81 3.37 -2.75 7.27
CA VAL A 81 2.97 -1.64 6.42
C VAL A 81 2.66 -0.42 7.27
N GLY A 82 3.25 0.70 6.92
CA GLY A 82 2.91 2.01 7.47
C GLY A 82 2.52 2.99 6.37
N SER A 83 1.75 3.99 6.73
CA SER A 83 1.35 5.04 5.80
C SER A 83 1.43 6.41 6.46
N ARG A 84 1.82 7.41 5.68
CA ARG A 84 1.77 8.81 6.13
C ARG A 84 0.37 9.23 6.59
N LEU A 85 -0.69 8.65 6.01
CA LEU A 85 -2.08 8.97 6.39
C LEU A 85 -2.47 8.43 7.76
N THR A 86 -1.76 7.42 8.27
CA THR A 86 -2.03 6.82 9.58
C THR A 86 -1.09 7.35 10.67
N GLY A 87 0.01 7.98 10.27
CA GLY A 87 1.01 8.57 11.16
C GLY A 87 2.19 7.65 11.46
N ASP A 88 3.20 8.20 12.11
CA ASP A 88 4.51 7.58 12.33
C ASP A 88 4.49 6.37 13.27
N ASP A 89 3.52 6.32 14.18
CA ASP A 89 3.43 5.29 15.23
C ASP A 89 2.49 4.13 14.86
N LYS A 90 1.91 4.14 13.66
CA LYS A 90 0.89 3.16 13.26
C LYS A 90 1.41 2.19 12.22
N PHE A 91 1.05 0.91 12.37
CA PHE A 91 1.38 -0.11 11.40
C PHE A 91 0.34 -1.23 11.33
N LEU A 92 0.35 -1.92 10.21
CA LEU A 92 -0.42 -3.11 9.92
C LEU A 92 0.52 -4.25 9.55
N VAL A 93 0.18 -5.47 9.91
CA VAL A 93 0.95 -6.68 9.58
C VAL A 93 0.36 -7.31 8.32
N THR A 94 1.21 -7.63 7.31
CA THR A 94 0.73 -8.18 6.03
C THR A 94 0.26 -9.63 6.14
N SER A 95 0.92 -10.44 6.97
CA SER A 95 0.62 -11.87 7.16
C SER A 95 -0.51 -12.14 8.16
N GLY A 96 -1.06 -11.10 8.79
CA GLY A 96 -2.06 -11.24 9.85
C GLY A 96 -3.39 -10.56 9.52
N THR A 97 -4.36 -10.87 10.35
CA THR A 97 -5.68 -10.24 10.31
C THR A 97 -5.83 -9.10 11.30
N ASP A 98 -4.87 -8.88 12.18
CA ASP A 98 -4.96 -7.95 13.31
C ASP A 98 -5.32 -6.52 12.86
N ALA A 99 -5.98 -5.82 13.78
CA ALA A 99 -6.22 -4.38 13.68
C ALA A 99 -4.89 -3.61 13.68
N GLU A 100 -4.95 -2.34 13.28
CA GLU A 100 -3.80 -1.43 13.30
C GLU A 100 -3.20 -1.35 14.70
N ALA A 101 -1.92 -1.65 14.79
CA ALA A 101 -1.15 -1.57 16.02
C ALA A 101 -0.38 -0.24 16.12
N SER A 102 0.12 0.05 17.32
CA SER A 102 0.92 1.24 17.59
C SER A 102 2.25 0.86 18.22
N SER A 103 3.32 1.48 17.72
CA SER A 103 4.64 1.43 18.33
C SER A 103 5.32 2.78 18.14
N SER A 104 5.88 3.34 19.21
CA SER A 104 6.52 4.65 19.13
C SER A 104 7.67 4.65 18.12
N SER A 105 7.63 5.61 17.21
CA SER A 105 8.70 5.85 16.23
C SER A 105 9.01 4.66 15.32
N ILE A 106 8.02 3.81 15.01
CA ILE A 106 8.22 2.68 14.09
C ILE A 106 8.53 3.15 12.67
N PHE A 107 7.98 4.30 12.28
CA PHE A 107 8.27 5.00 11.03
C PHE A 107 8.47 6.49 11.29
N THR A 108 9.10 7.19 10.34
CA THR A 108 9.10 8.66 10.31
C THR A 108 8.81 9.10 8.88
N PHE A 109 7.57 9.53 8.65
CA PHE A 109 7.06 10.00 7.37
C PHE A 109 7.19 11.52 7.17
N ASP A 110 7.44 12.29 8.22
CA ASP A 110 7.48 13.76 8.17
C ASP A 110 8.75 14.34 7.54
N LEU A 111 9.57 13.49 6.97
CA LEU A 111 10.77 13.85 6.20
C LEU A 111 10.40 14.04 4.72
N GLN A 112 10.85 15.15 4.11
CA GLN A 112 10.48 15.46 2.73
C GLN A 112 11.19 14.60 1.68
N ASN A 113 12.47 14.31 1.90
CA ASN A 113 13.33 13.58 0.96
C ASN A 113 13.99 12.37 1.61
N SER A 114 13.56 11.98 2.78
CA SER A 114 14.16 10.91 3.58
C SER A 114 13.08 10.09 4.25
N PHE A 115 13.46 8.93 4.73
CA PHE A 115 12.61 8.05 5.52
C PHE A 115 13.44 7.45 6.65
N LYS A 116 12.78 7.13 7.76
CA LYS A 116 13.37 6.39 8.86
C LYS A 116 12.45 5.27 9.25
N GLN A 117 13.00 4.08 9.43
CA GLN A 117 12.35 2.95 10.09
C GLN A 117 12.92 2.76 11.49
N GLY A 118 12.06 2.44 12.44
CA GLY A 118 12.45 2.25 13.85
C GLY A 118 12.70 0.79 14.24
N PHE A 119 12.92 -0.12 13.29
CA PHE A 119 13.16 -1.53 13.58
C PHE A 119 14.53 -1.76 14.18
N SER A 120 14.63 -2.84 14.99
CA SER A 120 15.84 -3.21 15.72
C SER A 120 17.06 -3.35 14.82
N THR A 121 18.20 -2.91 15.34
CA THR A 121 19.53 -2.92 14.71
C THR A 121 20.17 -4.30 14.60
N SER A 122 19.49 -5.38 15.02
CA SER A 122 20.08 -6.74 15.09
C SER A 122 19.76 -7.64 13.90
N ALA A 123 19.01 -7.15 12.90
CA ALA A 123 18.67 -7.88 11.70
C ALA A 123 18.65 -6.95 10.49
N GLU A 124 19.02 -7.48 9.33
CA GLU A 124 18.84 -6.74 8.08
C GLU A 124 17.36 -6.56 7.78
N ASN A 125 17.01 -5.36 7.30
CA ASN A 125 15.66 -5.02 6.89
C ASN A 125 15.71 -4.49 5.47
N VAL A 126 14.70 -4.83 4.68
CA VAL A 126 14.43 -4.20 3.41
C VAL A 126 13.18 -3.33 3.53
N SER A 127 13.27 -2.12 2.99
CA SER A 127 12.18 -1.14 2.97
C SER A 127 11.83 -0.82 1.53
N TRP A 128 10.58 -1.05 1.15
CA TRP A 128 10.01 -0.61 -0.12
C TRP A 128 9.12 0.58 0.14
N LEU A 129 9.37 1.68 -0.56
CA LEU A 129 8.79 2.98 -0.28
C LEU A 129 8.12 3.55 -1.54
N TRP A 130 6.86 3.98 -1.40
CA TRP A 130 6.08 4.61 -2.47
C TRP A 130 5.73 6.04 -2.12
N GLY A 131 5.89 6.94 -3.09
CA GLY A 131 5.34 8.29 -3.05
C GLY A 131 4.08 8.36 -3.93
N ARG A 132 3.02 9.05 -3.47
CA ARG A 132 1.81 9.26 -4.27
C ARG A 132 2.10 10.10 -5.50
N ALA A 133 1.63 9.60 -6.65
CA ALA A 133 1.69 10.32 -7.92
C ALA A 133 0.49 9.95 -8.80
N PRO A 134 0.00 10.89 -9.65
CA PRO A 134 -1.08 10.61 -10.59
C PRO A 134 -0.78 9.41 -11.46
N SER A 135 -1.78 8.58 -11.71
CA SER A 135 -1.74 7.37 -12.53
C SER A 135 -0.81 6.28 -12.05
N TYR A 136 -0.15 6.43 -10.91
CA TYR A 136 0.83 5.50 -10.36
C TYR A 136 0.38 4.87 -9.05
N PHE A 137 0.24 5.68 -8.01
CA PHE A 137 -0.09 5.23 -6.66
C PHE A 137 -0.88 6.30 -5.90
N ASP A 138 -1.93 5.87 -5.21
CA ASP A 138 -2.65 6.68 -4.23
C ASP A 138 -2.98 5.86 -2.99
N CYS A 139 -3.21 6.50 -1.86
CA CYS A 139 -3.69 5.87 -0.64
C CYS A 139 -4.77 6.71 0.02
N ILE A 140 -5.77 6.05 0.61
CA ILE A 140 -6.98 6.69 1.12
C ILE A 140 -7.42 6.03 2.41
N CYS A 141 -7.73 6.86 3.43
CA CYS A 141 -8.45 6.43 4.62
C CYS A 141 -9.93 6.73 4.47
N TYR A 142 -10.81 5.81 4.88
CA TYR A 142 -12.25 6.01 4.87
C TYR A 142 -12.93 5.29 6.03
N SER A 143 -14.19 5.69 6.33
CA SER A 143 -15.03 5.03 7.33
C SER A 143 -16.07 4.15 6.64
N GLY A 144 -16.29 2.96 7.14
CA GLY A 144 -17.29 2.03 6.63
C GLY A 144 -18.71 2.43 7.03
N THR A 145 -19.67 2.06 6.21
CA THR A 145 -21.10 2.34 6.42
C THR A 145 -21.97 1.09 6.55
N GLY A 146 -21.46 -0.08 6.20
CA GLY A 146 -22.19 -1.35 6.15
C GLY A 146 -23.13 -1.49 4.94
N SER A 147 -23.15 -0.51 4.03
CA SER A 147 -24.00 -0.51 2.83
C SER A 147 -23.14 -0.27 1.59
N ASN A 148 -23.54 -0.87 0.47
CA ASN A 148 -22.84 -0.65 -0.82
C ASN A 148 -22.66 0.83 -1.10
N ARG A 149 -21.45 1.24 -1.45
CA ARG A 149 -21.13 2.63 -1.76
C ARG A 149 -19.85 2.78 -2.59
N THR A 150 -19.68 3.94 -3.13
CA THR A 150 -18.40 4.36 -3.74
C THR A 150 -17.53 5.09 -2.72
N VAL A 151 -16.20 4.96 -2.91
CA VAL A 151 -15.16 5.70 -2.20
C VAL A 151 -14.35 6.47 -3.24
N SER A 152 -14.24 7.79 -3.05
CA SER A 152 -13.49 8.65 -3.97
C SER A 152 -11.99 8.51 -3.77
N HIS A 153 -11.22 8.66 -4.86
CA HIS A 153 -9.76 8.67 -4.87
C HIS A 153 -9.21 9.72 -5.83
N ASN A 154 -7.91 10.01 -5.71
CA ASN A 154 -7.21 11.01 -6.52
C ASN A 154 -6.09 10.37 -7.39
N LEU A 155 -6.18 9.07 -7.67
CA LEU A 155 -5.19 8.39 -8.52
C LEU A 155 -5.18 8.99 -9.93
N GLY A 156 -6.32 9.46 -10.44
CA GLY A 156 -6.44 10.04 -11.79
C GLY A 156 -6.40 9.00 -12.91
N ALA A 157 -6.32 7.71 -12.57
CA ALA A 157 -6.42 6.55 -13.44
C ALA A 157 -7.30 5.49 -12.78
N VAL A 158 -7.78 4.50 -13.54
CA VAL A 158 -8.50 3.36 -13.00
C VAL A 158 -7.51 2.52 -12.16
N PRO A 159 -7.79 2.25 -10.88
CA PRO A 159 -6.97 1.33 -10.09
C PRO A 159 -6.94 -0.07 -10.74
N GLU A 160 -5.76 -0.60 -10.95
CA GLU A 160 -5.55 -1.93 -11.52
C GLU A 160 -5.32 -2.99 -10.44
N MET A 161 -4.76 -2.57 -9.28
CA MET A 161 -4.68 -3.35 -8.05
C MET A 161 -5.03 -2.45 -6.87
N MET A 162 -5.76 -2.98 -5.90
CA MET A 162 -6.07 -2.28 -4.64
C MET A 162 -5.84 -3.23 -3.46
N TRP A 163 -5.20 -2.76 -2.41
CA TRP A 163 -5.14 -3.44 -1.12
C TRP A 163 -5.98 -2.68 -0.12
N ILE A 164 -6.97 -3.32 0.47
CA ILE A 164 -7.85 -2.73 1.48
C ILE A 164 -7.69 -3.47 2.80
N LYS A 165 -7.51 -2.72 3.88
CA LYS A 165 -7.40 -3.26 5.23
C LYS A 165 -8.27 -2.49 6.22
N CYS A 166 -9.02 -3.23 7.01
CA CYS A 166 -9.68 -2.69 8.20
C CYS A 166 -8.61 -2.33 9.23
N ARG A 167 -8.61 -1.05 9.67
CA ARG A 167 -7.68 -0.53 10.66
C ARG A 167 -8.16 -0.73 12.09
N SER A 168 -9.47 -0.66 12.32
CA SER A 168 -10.07 -0.66 13.66
C SER A 168 -10.41 -2.05 14.19
N ASN A 169 -10.42 -3.07 13.34
CA ASN A 169 -10.85 -4.42 13.70
C ASN A 169 -9.99 -5.48 13.03
N THR A 170 -10.06 -6.70 13.57
CA THR A 170 -9.44 -7.89 12.99
C THR A 170 -10.21 -8.32 11.76
N ASP A 171 -9.57 -8.27 10.58
CA ASP A 171 -10.13 -8.67 9.28
C ASP A 171 -9.01 -9.04 8.30
N ASN A 172 -9.31 -9.75 7.22
CA ASN A 172 -8.34 -10.02 6.18
C ASN A 172 -7.95 -8.73 5.41
N TRP A 173 -6.86 -8.82 4.67
CA TRP A 173 -6.49 -7.86 3.65
C TRP A 173 -7.21 -8.21 2.34
N ALA A 174 -8.19 -7.45 1.95
CA ALA A 174 -8.90 -7.66 0.69
C ALA A 174 -8.13 -7.02 -0.48
N VAL A 175 -7.82 -7.82 -1.50
CA VAL A 175 -7.11 -7.37 -2.70
C VAL A 175 -8.00 -7.50 -3.92
N PHE A 176 -8.19 -6.37 -4.62
CA PHE A 176 -8.73 -6.31 -5.97
C PHE A 176 -7.58 -6.38 -6.98
N HIS A 177 -7.77 -7.11 -8.08
CA HIS A 177 -6.89 -7.09 -9.24
C HIS A 177 -7.74 -7.04 -10.52
N LYS A 178 -7.37 -6.19 -11.47
CA LYS A 178 -8.15 -5.95 -12.71
C LYS A 178 -8.44 -7.24 -13.49
N ASP A 179 -7.45 -8.14 -13.58
CA ASP A 179 -7.56 -9.35 -14.41
C ASP A 179 -8.32 -10.48 -13.70
N THR A 180 -8.51 -10.43 -12.39
CA THR A 180 -9.46 -11.31 -11.67
C THR A 180 -10.87 -10.73 -11.65
N GLY A 181 -11.00 -9.42 -11.83
CA GLY A 181 -12.26 -8.68 -11.86
C GLY A 181 -12.86 -8.43 -10.47
N ALA A 182 -13.90 -7.61 -10.43
CA ALA A 182 -14.55 -7.16 -9.20
C ALA A 182 -15.47 -8.21 -8.55
N THR A 183 -15.75 -9.31 -9.22
CA THR A 183 -16.49 -10.46 -8.68
C THR A 183 -15.65 -11.31 -7.74
N LYS A 184 -14.32 -11.15 -7.78
CA LYS A 184 -13.37 -11.92 -7.00
C LYS A 184 -12.57 -11.03 -6.05
N VAL A 185 -12.10 -11.65 -4.97
CA VAL A 185 -11.14 -11.08 -4.01
C VAL A 185 -9.97 -12.05 -3.86
N ILE A 186 -8.78 -11.50 -3.68
CA ILE A 186 -7.57 -12.21 -3.24
C ILE A 186 -7.25 -11.69 -1.84
N PHE A 187 -6.64 -12.50 -0.98
CA PHE A 187 -6.26 -12.06 0.36
C PHE A 187 -4.74 -11.96 0.47
N LEU A 188 -4.22 -10.78 0.84
CA LEU A 188 -2.78 -10.56 0.96
C LEU A 188 -2.17 -11.37 2.11
N ASN A 189 -2.94 -11.62 3.17
CA ASN A 189 -2.52 -12.36 4.36
C ASN A 189 -2.78 -13.87 4.25
N ASN A 190 -3.09 -14.39 3.06
CA ASN A 190 -3.48 -15.78 2.87
C ASN A 190 -2.94 -16.35 1.55
N ASP A 191 -2.75 -17.64 1.50
CA ASP A 191 -2.25 -18.39 0.34
C ASP A 191 -3.35 -18.89 -0.62
N ILE A 192 -4.64 -18.82 -0.24
CA ILE A 192 -5.75 -19.36 -1.03
C ILE A 192 -5.88 -18.71 -2.41
N ALA A 193 -6.51 -19.45 -3.32
CA ALA A 193 -6.90 -18.96 -4.65
C ALA A 193 -7.88 -17.78 -4.55
N ALA A 194 -8.01 -17.02 -5.66
CA ALA A 194 -9.00 -15.95 -5.76
C ALA A 194 -10.42 -16.48 -5.53
N SER A 195 -11.14 -15.89 -4.61
CA SER A 195 -12.47 -16.30 -4.16
C SER A 195 -13.56 -15.42 -4.76
N THR A 196 -14.67 -16.01 -5.21
CA THR A 196 -15.84 -15.26 -5.70
C THR A 196 -16.66 -14.77 -4.51
N LEU A 197 -16.60 -13.47 -4.22
CA LEU A 197 -17.24 -12.83 -3.07
C LEU A 197 -17.74 -11.43 -3.46
N SER A 198 -18.95 -11.36 -4.01
CA SER A 198 -19.58 -10.10 -4.48
C SER A 198 -19.70 -9.03 -3.40
N THR A 199 -19.80 -9.44 -2.13
CA THR A 199 -19.91 -8.51 -0.99
C THR A 199 -18.68 -7.66 -0.72
N ARG A 200 -17.53 -7.92 -1.39
CA ARG A 200 -16.31 -7.11 -1.25
C ARG A 200 -16.36 -5.86 -2.11
N PHE A 201 -16.50 -6.03 -3.42
CA PHE A 201 -16.44 -4.93 -4.39
C PHE A 201 -17.76 -4.68 -5.10
N ASN A 202 -18.86 -5.34 -4.63
CA ASN A 202 -20.20 -5.26 -5.20
C ASN A 202 -20.22 -5.52 -6.72
N ASP A 203 -19.39 -6.48 -7.18
CA ASP A 203 -19.20 -6.86 -8.58
C ASP A 203 -18.98 -5.64 -9.52
N THR A 204 -18.47 -4.53 -8.97
CA THR A 204 -18.36 -3.26 -9.67
C THR A 204 -16.89 -2.86 -9.81
N ALA A 205 -16.40 -2.81 -11.04
CA ALA A 205 -15.04 -2.37 -11.34
C ALA A 205 -14.81 -0.90 -10.93
N PRO A 206 -13.60 -0.54 -10.47
CA PRO A 206 -13.27 0.86 -10.17
C PRO A 206 -13.26 1.72 -11.43
N THR A 207 -13.39 3.02 -11.23
CA THR A 207 -13.25 4.07 -12.25
C THR A 207 -11.99 4.90 -11.98
N SER A 208 -11.74 5.94 -12.78
CA SER A 208 -10.61 6.86 -12.55
C SER A 208 -10.79 7.80 -11.34
N SER A 209 -11.94 7.77 -10.68
CA SER A 209 -12.25 8.68 -9.55
C SER A 209 -12.87 7.99 -8.33
N VAL A 210 -13.42 6.78 -8.48
CA VAL A 210 -14.05 6.04 -7.39
C VAL A 210 -13.81 4.54 -7.53
N PHE A 211 -13.78 3.84 -6.40
CA PHE A 211 -13.96 2.39 -6.33
C PHE A 211 -15.19 2.06 -5.48
N THR A 212 -15.77 0.90 -5.70
CA THR A 212 -16.96 0.44 -4.96
C THR A 212 -16.55 -0.52 -3.85
N VAL A 213 -17.16 -0.37 -2.69
CA VAL A 213 -17.10 -1.32 -1.58
C VAL A 213 -18.50 -1.85 -1.31
N GLY A 214 -18.58 -3.16 -1.09
CA GLY A 214 -19.82 -3.86 -0.79
C GLY A 214 -20.25 -3.74 0.68
N THR A 215 -20.98 -4.72 1.15
CA THR A 215 -21.51 -4.74 2.53
C THR A 215 -20.61 -5.45 3.52
N ASP A 216 -19.55 -6.11 3.05
CA ASP A 216 -18.74 -6.94 3.91
C ASP A 216 -17.89 -6.12 4.88
N ALA A 217 -17.77 -6.63 6.10
CA ALA A 217 -17.04 -5.98 7.18
C ALA A 217 -15.53 -5.84 6.92
N GLU A 218 -14.94 -6.70 6.08
CA GLU A 218 -13.52 -6.59 5.69
C GLU A 218 -13.21 -5.30 4.94
N VAL A 219 -14.20 -4.75 4.21
CA VAL A 219 -14.02 -3.55 3.38
C VAL A 219 -14.93 -2.38 3.74
N ASN A 220 -16.08 -2.61 4.46
CA ASN A 220 -17.07 -1.54 4.66
C ASN A 220 -17.99 -1.74 5.88
N GLY A 221 -17.55 -2.41 6.94
CA GLY A 221 -18.33 -2.57 8.18
C GLY A 221 -18.70 -1.22 8.80
N SER A 222 -19.95 -1.08 9.25
CA SER A 222 -20.43 0.16 9.87
C SER A 222 -19.60 0.56 11.10
N GLY A 223 -19.17 1.83 11.14
CA GLY A 223 -18.38 2.40 12.23
C GLY A 223 -16.93 1.96 12.26
N ARG A 224 -16.45 1.15 11.30
CA ARG A 224 -15.06 0.75 11.16
C ARG A 224 -14.26 1.71 10.30
N THR A 225 -12.96 1.75 10.48
CA THR A 225 -12.04 2.57 9.68
C THR A 225 -11.13 1.70 8.83
N TYR A 226 -10.83 2.19 7.64
CA TYR A 226 -10.10 1.46 6.59
C TYR A 226 -8.98 2.30 6.00
N ILE A 227 -8.01 1.62 5.40
CA ILE A 227 -7.07 2.20 4.45
C ILE A 227 -7.10 1.37 3.16
N ALA A 228 -7.06 2.07 2.03
CA ALA A 228 -6.91 1.49 0.71
C ALA A 228 -5.66 2.02 0.03
N TYR A 229 -4.85 1.14 -0.55
CA TYR A 229 -3.69 1.43 -1.38
C TYR A 229 -4.04 1.07 -2.81
N LEU A 230 -3.92 2.04 -3.73
CA LEU A 230 -4.35 1.93 -5.11
C LEU A 230 -3.14 2.06 -6.04
N PHE A 231 -2.99 1.09 -6.93
CA PHE A 231 -1.88 1.00 -7.86
C PHE A 231 -2.40 0.96 -9.30
N ALA A 232 -1.69 1.61 -10.21
CA ALA A 232 -1.94 1.54 -11.65
C ALA A 232 -0.64 1.47 -12.44
N SER A 233 -0.75 1.06 -13.70
CA SER A 233 0.37 0.99 -14.64
C SER A 233 0.70 2.37 -15.19
N VAL A 234 2.00 2.67 -15.24
CA VAL A 234 2.58 3.84 -15.91
C VAL A 234 3.72 3.34 -16.80
N ASP A 235 3.68 3.66 -18.06
CA ASP A 235 4.66 3.21 -19.05
C ASP A 235 6.10 3.49 -18.58
N GLY A 236 6.95 2.47 -18.60
CA GLY A 236 8.32 2.53 -18.17
C GLY A 236 8.54 2.67 -16.64
N VAL A 237 7.48 2.78 -15.83
CA VAL A 237 7.58 3.00 -14.37
C VAL A 237 6.96 1.87 -13.57
N SER A 238 5.73 1.47 -13.88
CA SER A 238 5.00 0.43 -13.16
C SER A 238 4.14 -0.41 -14.09
N LYS A 239 3.94 -1.67 -13.74
CA LYS A 239 3.05 -2.57 -14.47
C LYS A 239 2.26 -3.44 -13.50
N VAL A 240 0.96 -3.42 -13.62
CA VAL A 240 0.02 -4.38 -13.02
C VAL A 240 -0.54 -5.23 -14.15
N GLY A 241 -0.46 -6.56 -14.02
CA GLY A 241 -0.90 -7.46 -15.08
C GLY A 241 -0.97 -8.90 -14.61
N SER A 242 -1.32 -9.80 -15.52
CA SER A 242 -1.36 -11.24 -15.29
C SER A 242 -0.66 -11.99 -16.42
N TYR A 243 -0.27 -13.22 -16.15
CA TYR A 243 0.25 -14.13 -17.13
C TYR A 243 -0.19 -15.56 -16.80
N THR A 244 -0.13 -16.44 -17.80
CA THR A 244 -0.31 -17.87 -17.61
C THR A 244 1.05 -18.56 -17.66
N GLY A 245 1.37 -19.31 -16.61
CA GLY A 245 2.60 -20.10 -16.55
C GLY A 245 2.65 -21.13 -17.69
N ASN A 246 3.78 -21.26 -18.36
CA ASN A 246 3.96 -22.17 -19.48
C ASN A 246 4.65 -23.51 -19.08
N GLY A 247 5.10 -23.62 -17.82
CA GLY A 247 5.80 -24.78 -17.29
C GLY A 247 7.21 -25.01 -17.86
N ALA A 248 7.72 -24.09 -18.69
CA ALA A 248 9.09 -24.18 -19.22
C ALA A 248 10.12 -23.65 -18.20
N SER A 249 11.38 -23.95 -18.43
CA SER A 249 12.50 -23.49 -17.58
C SER A 249 12.67 -21.96 -17.60
N THR A 250 12.17 -21.29 -18.63
CA THR A 250 12.19 -19.83 -18.78
C THR A 250 10.87 -19.34 -19.38
N GLN A 251 10.37 -18.22 -18.84
CA GLN A 251 9.25 -17.49 -19.41
C GLN A 251 9.50 -15.99 -19.21
N THR A 252 9.59 -15.24 -20.30
CA THR A 252 9.75 -13.79 -20.25
C THR A 252 8.40 -13.11 -20.11
N ILE A 253 8.23 -12.26 -19.12
CA ILE A 253 7.09 -11.38 -18.93
C ILE A 253 7.54 -9.96 -19.24
N ASP A 254 7.10 -9.42 -20.37
CA ASP A 254 7.42 -8.06 -20.77
C ASP A 254 6.52 -7.07 -20.02
N CYS A 255 7.13 -6.23 -19.20
CA CYS A 255 6.47 -5.14 -18.47
C CYS A 255 6.64 -3.78 -19.14
N GLY A 256 7.32 -3.70 -20.30
CA GLY A 256 7.62 -2.46 -20.99
C GLY A 256 8.72 -1.61 -20.32
N PHE A 257 9.58 -2.22 -19.48
CA PHE A 257 10.66 -1.51 -18.81
C PHE A 257 11.96 -1.57 -19.63
N SER A 258 12.68 -0.44 -19.68
CA SER A 258 13.95 -0.35 -20.41
C SER A 258 15.15 -0.93 -19.65
N SER A 259 15.04 -1.08 -18.32
CA SER A 259 16.15 -1.51 -17.44
C SER A 259 15.77 -2.63 -16.47
N GLY A 260 14.70 -3.37 -16.75
CA GLY A 260 14.21 -4.47 -15.93
C GLY A 260 13.42 -4.02 -14.69
N ALA A 261 12.88 -4.99 -13.98
CA ALA A 261 12.10 -4.74 -12.77
C ALA A 261 13.01 -4.62 -11.54
N ARG A 262 12.70 -3.64 -10.68
CA ARG A 262 13.34 -3.52 -9.38
C ARG A 262 12.61 -4.30 -8.29
N PHE A 263 11.29 -4.31 -8.33
CA PHE A 263 10.39 -4.94 -7.37
C PHE A 263 9.35 -5.74 -8.15
N VAL A 264 9.13 -6.99 -7.75
CA VAL A 264 8.11 -7.86 -8.35
C VAL A 264 7.32 -8.53 -7.22
N LEU A 265 6.00 -8.37 -7.25
CA LEU A 265 5.08 -9.05 -6.36
C LEU A 265 4.25 -10.04 -7.19
N LEU A 266 4.29 -11.31 -6.83
CA LEU A 266 3.60 -12.38 -7.54
C LEU A 266 2.62 -13.12 -6.65
N LYS A 267 1.45 -13.47 -7.19
CA LYS A 267 0.46 -14.35 -6.55
C LYS A 267 -0.18 -15.27 -7.59
N ARG A 268 -0.18 -16.55 -7.30
CA ARG A 268 -1.01 -17.51 -8.02
C ARG A 268 -2.47 -17.32 -7.65
N THR A 269 -3.38 -17.20 -8.63
CA THR A 269 -4.77 -16.88 -8.41
C THR A 269 -5.74 -18.03 -8.62
N ASP A 270 -5.31 -19.12 -9.25
CA ASP A 270 -6.13 -20.30 -9.58
C ASP A 270 -5.96 -21.48 -8.61
N ALA A 271 -4.96 -21.44 -7.73
CA ALA A 271 -4.71 -22.43 -6.69
C ALA A 271 -4.04 -21.78 -5.48
N THR A 272 -3.89 -22.56 -4.42
CA THR A 272 -3.17 -22.19 -3.20
C THR A 272 -1.68 -22.00 -3.50
N ASP A 273 -1.15 -20.83 -3.15
CA ASP A 273 0.28 -20.50 -3.19
C ASP A 273 0.52 -19.18 -2.42
N GLU A 274 1.78 -18.90 -2.09
CA GLU A 274 2.17 -17.71 -1.33
C GLU A 274 2.16 -16.43 -2.20
N TRP A 275 2.29 -15.29 -1.53
CA TRP A 275 2.61 -14.00 -2.15
C TRP A 275 4.11 -13.79 -2.13
N TYR A 276 4.76 -13.91 -3.27
CA TYR A 276 6.22 -13.79 -3.40
C TYR A 276 6.64 -12.36 -3.74
N VAL A 277 7.65 -11.86 -3.05
CA VAL A 277 8.32 -10.59 -3.36
C VAL A 277 9.76 -10.85 -3.74
N PHE A 278 10.15 -10.34 -4.90
CA PHE A 278 11.52 -10.31 -5.39
C PHE A 278 11.98 -8.86 -5.52
N ASP A 279 13.24 -8.60 -5.21
CA ASP A 279 13.83 -7.27 -5.25
C ASP A 279 15.27 -7.29 -5.73
N SER A 280 15.62 -6.42 -6.68
CA SER A 280 16.97 -6.40 -7.28
C SER A 280 18.03 -5.74 -6.39
N VAL A 281 17.67 -5.05 -5.30
CA VAL A 281 18.63 -4.50 -4.34
C VAL A 281 19.04 -5.56 -3.33
N TRP A 282 18.08 -6.32 -2.83
CA TRP A 282 18.34 -7.46 -1.95
C TRP A 282 19.03 -8.61 -2.70
N GLY A 283 18.71 -8.81 -3.97
CA GLY A 283 19.43 -9.66 -4.89
C GLY A 283 18.53 -10.52 -5.77
N ILE A 284 18.42 -10.14 -7.03
CA ILE A 284 18.07 -11.06 -8.11
C ILE A 284 19.38 -11.43 -8.77
N VAL A 285 19.94 -12.62 -8.43
CA VAL A 285 21.28 -13.06 -8.85
C VAL A 285 21.19 -14.40 -9.56
N SER A 286 22.08 -14.66 -10.50
CA SER A 286 22.12 -15.93 -11.21
C SER A 286 22.33 -17.10 -10.25
N GLY A 287 21.37 -18.01 -10.19
CA GLY A 287 21.48 -19.31 -9.53
C GLY A 287 20.75 -19.47 -8.18
N ASN A 288 20.38 -18.41 -7.49
CA ASN A 288 19.56 -18.47 -6.27
C ASN A 288 18.99 -17.10 -5.95
N ASP A 289 17.77 -16.83 -6.41
CA ASP A 289 17.10 -15.57 -6.13
C ASP A 289 16.44 -15.63 -4.76
N PRO A 290 16.87 -14.84 -3.78
CA PRO A 290 16.16 -14.71 -2.51
C PRO A 290 14.78 -14.08 -2.75
N PHE A 291 13.79 -14.54 -1.99
CA PHE A 291 12.44 -13.97 -1.99
C PHE A 291 11.90 -13.86 -0.58
N LEU A 292 10.94 -12.99 -0.41
CA LEU A 292 10.13 -12.90 0.80
C LEU A 292 8.69 -13.27 0.48
N THR A 293 7.96 -13.71 1.49
CA THR A 293 6.52 -13.94 1.40
C THR A 293 5.77 -12.93 2.24
N MET A 294 4.70 -12.36 1.66
CA MET A 294 3.92 -11.31 2.34
C MET A 294 2.94 -11.85 3.37
N ASN A 295 2.49 -13.08 3.16
CA ASN A 295 1.44 -13.73 3.96
C ASN A 295 1.99 -14.74 4.98
N THR A 296 3.30 -14.83 5.15
CA THR A 296 3.94 -15.69 6.17
C THR A 296 4.92 -14.91 7.02
N THR A 297 5.41 -15.55 8.08
CA THR A 297 6.47 -15.02 8.94
C THR A 297 7.87 -15.43 8.50
N ASN A 298 8.00 -16.12 7.39
CA ASN A 298 9.29 -16.60 6.89
C ASN A 298 10.00 -15.51 6.08
N ALA A 299 11.23 -15.23 6.42
CA ALA A 299 12.16 -14.42 5.66
C ALA A 299 13.14 -15.32 4.91
#